data_dd9491194e6d62fa974f208285ac9b78
#
_entry.id   dd9491194e6d62fa974f208285ac9b78
#
_cell.length_a   1.000
_cell.length_b   1.000
_cell.length_c   1.000
_cell.angle_alpha   90.00
_cell.angle_beta   90.00
_cell.angle_gamma   90.00
#
_symmetry.space_group_name_H-M   'P 1'
#
loop_
_entity.id
_entity.type
_entity.pdbx_description
1 polymer ?
#
loop_
_entity_poly.entity_id
_entity_poly.type
_entity_poly.pdbx_seq_one_letter_code
_entity_poly.pdbx_strand_id
1 'polypeptide(L)'
;MRHVLPIIVLLLAAPGCHRGVRFENQVLTKSGVSYRVGEVSPGWERVMLSSNDLAWFIEDTGHALQVNATCKGHDDPPLDVLVRHLLMGFTERQLVEEQKVVVDERDALRSHYRAKLDGVPVELLLLVVKKDNCVYDFSYVAPLGRFEERVADFEALVHGFHAERTS
;
A
#
# COMPACT_ATOMS: atom_id res chain seq x y z
N MET A 1 -25.64 49.00 -43.21
CA MET A 1 -24.45 48.53 -42.46
C MET A 1 -24.98 47.83 -41.19
N ARG A 2 -24.94 46.51 -41.15
CA ARG A 2 -25.41 45.71 -40.01
C ARG A 2 -24.18 45.31 -39.17
N HIS A 3 -24.10 45.84 -37.95
CA HIS A 3 -23.06 45.50 -36.98
C HIS A 3 -23.39 44.16 -36.34
N VAL A 4 -22.58 43.12 -36.63
CA VAL A 4 -22.67 41.83 -35.98
C VAL A 4 -21.74 41.89 -34.76
N LEU A 5 -22.33 41.82 -33.55
CA LEU A 5 -21.63 41.76 -32.28
C LEU A 5 -21.17 40.31 -32.05
N PRO A 6 -19.86 40.03 -31.78
CA PRO A 6 -19.47 38.68 -31.44
C PRO A 6 -19.84 38.34 -29.98
N ILE A 7 -20.59 37.26 -29.83
CA ILE A 7 -20.89 36.68 -28.51
C ILE A 7 -19.65 35.93 -28.05
N ILE A 8 -18.96 36.46 -27.04
CA ILE A 8 -17.85 35.75 -26.36
C ILE A 8 -18.49 34.76 -25.37
N VAL A 9 -18.43 33.47 -25.70
CA VAL A 9 -18.83 32.41 -24.78
C VAL A 9 -17.65 32.15 -23.84
N LEU A 10 -17.81 32.63 -22.58
CA LEU A 10 -16.84 32.37 -21.50
C LEU A 10 -17.06 30.93 -21.00
N LEU A 11 -16.21 29.99 -21.42
CA LEU A 11 -16.18 28.64 -20.87
C LEU A 11 -15.61 28.71 -19.44
N LEU A 12 -16.49 28.64 -18.45
CA LEU A 12 -16.15 28.40 -17.06
C LEU A 12 -15.66 26.94 -16.94
N ALA A 13 -14.35 26.73 -16.93
CA ALA A 13 -13.74 25.47 -16.55
C ALA A 13 -13.98 25.26 -15.04
N ALA A 14 -14.96 24.45 -14.68
CA ALA A 14 -15.15 24.02 -13.30
C ALA A 14 -13.93 23.18 -12.89
N PRO A 15 -13.24 23.50 -11.76
CA PRO A 15 -12.20 22.65 -11.24
C PRO A 15 -12.85 21.34 -10.80
N GLY A 16 -12.63 20.27 -11.56
CA GLY A 16 -13.03 18.92 -11.18
C GLY A 16 -12.32 18.57 -9.87
N CYS A 17 -13.08 18.43 -8.78
CA CYS A 17 -12.56 17.86 -7.53
C CYS A 17 -12.17 16.41 -7.79
N HIS A 18 -10.91 16.18 -8.17
CA HIS A 18 -10.31 14.87 -8.12
C HIS A 18 -10.17 14.50 -6.64
N ARG A 19 -11.09 13.67 -6.14
CA ARG A 19 -10.92 12.96 -4.87
C ARG A 19 -9.83 11.90 -5.07
N GLY A 20 -8.60 12.36 -5.28
CA GLY A 20 -7.45 11.52 -5.52
C GLY A 20 -6.78 11.10 -4.20
N VAL A 21 -6.03 10.03 -4.26
CA VAL A 21 -5.08 9.66 -3.23
C VAL A 21 -3.98 10.73 -3.18
N ARG A 22 -3.77 11.33 -2.01
CA ARG A 22 -2.71 12.32 -1.76
C ARG A 22 -1.70 11.72 -0.78
N PHE A 23 -0.43 11.81 -1.09
CA PHE A 23 0.66 11.38 -0.22
C PHE A 23 1.69 12.50 -0.08
N GLU A 24 1.77 13.06 1.11
CA GLU A 24 2.69 14.16 1.43
C GLU A 24 3.19 14.01 2.87
N ASN A 25 4.47 14.30 3.11
CA ASN A 25 5.09 14.22 4.44
C ASN A 25 4.85 12.86 5.13
N GLN A 26 4.94 11.77 4.39
CA GLN A 26 4.69 10.39 4.83
C GLN A 26 3.23 10.12 5.27
N VAL A 27 2.30 11.02 4.99
CA VAL A 27 0.87 10.85 5.27
C VAL A 27 0.11 10.62 3.97
N LEU A 28 -0.59 9.51 3.89
CA LEU A 28 -1.58 9.25 2.85
C LEU A 28 -2.95 9.70 3.31
N THR A 29 -3.65 10.41 2.46
CA THR A 29 -5.06 10.78 2.63
C THR A 29 -5.85 10.37 1.41
N LYS A 30 -6.92 9.62 1.62
CA LYS A 30 -7.92 9.28 0.59
C LYS A 30 -9.32 9.33 1.22
N SER A 31 -10.38 9.17 0.44
CA SER A 31 -11.76 9.28 0.94
C SER A 31 -12.02 8.41 2.18
N GLY A 32 -12.14 9.04 3.36
CA GLY A 32 -12.45 8.39 4.64
C GLY A 32 -11.28 7.67 5.30
N VAL A 33 -10.04 7.86 4.82
CA VAL A 33 -8.84 7.23 5.37
C VAL A 33 -7.70 8.24 5.39
N SER A 34 -7.00 8.34 6.52
CA SER A 34 -5.71 8.99 6.64
C SER A 34 -4.77 8.11 7.48
N TYR A 35 -3.56 7.92 7.03
CA TYR A 35 -2.55 7.19 7.79
C TYR A 35 -1.14 7.64 7.42
N ARG A 36 -0.24 7.56 8.39
CA ARG A 36 1.18 7.81 8.22
C ARG A 36 1.90 6.49 8.02
N VAL A 37 3.00 6.50 7.27
CA VAL A 37 3.96 5.39 7.18
C VAL A 37 5.37 5.91 7.44
N GLY A 38 6.30 5.01 7.72
CA GLY A 38 7.70 5.37 7.84
C GLY A 38 8.33 5.73 6.49
N GLU A 39 9.53 6.28 6.55
CA GLU A 39 10.31 6.66 5.38
C GLU A 39 11.12 5.47 4.89
N VAL A 40 11.14 5.26 3.58
CA VAL A 40 12.00 4.27 2.93
C VAL A 40 13.35 4.89 2.59
N SER A 41 14.42 4.11 2.58
CA SER A 41 15.76 4.59 2.25
C SER A 41 15.86 5.02 0.77
N PRO A 42 16.90 5.78 0.38
CA PRO A 42 17.12 6.12 -1.02
C PRO A 42 17.24 4.90 -1.94
N GLY A 43 16.83 5.07 -3.19
CA GLY A 43 16.87 4.03 -4.24
C GLY A 43 15.51 3.41 -4.54
N TRP A 44 14.49 3.64 -3.73
CA TRP A 44 13.12 3.27 -4.06
C TRP A 44 12.49 4.33 -4.95
N GLU A 45 11.88 3.89 -6.05
CA GLU A 45 11.05 4.72 -6.91
C GLU A 45 9.58 4.51 -6.58
N ARG A 46 8.86 5.60 -6.29
CA ARG A 46 7.43 5.53 -6.07
C ARG A 46 6.70 5.33 -7.37
N VAL A 47 5.88 4.29 -7.46
CA VAL A 47 5.06 3.98 -8.63
C VAL A 47 3.58 4.15 -8.32
N MET A 48 2.80 4.54 -9.33
CA MET A 48 1.35 4.72 -9.21
C MET A 48 0.66 3.48 -9.78
N LEU A 49 0.09 2.67 -8.91
CA LEU A 49 -0.69 1.49 -9.29
C LEU A 49 -2.17 1.72 -8.94
N SER A 50 -3.08 1.38 -9.82
CA SER A 50 -4.52 1.57 -9.61
C SER A 50 -5.09 0.72 -8.48
N SER A 51 -4.41 -0.36 -8.13
CA SER A 51 -4.81 -1.33 -7.09
C SER A 51 -4.18 -1.07 -5.72
N ASN A 52 -3.24 -0.11 -5.60
CA ASN A 52 -2.49 0.15 -4.38
C ASN A 52 -2.58 1.62 -3.96
N ASP A 53 -2.60 1.86 -2.65
CA ASP A 53 -2.54 3.21 -2.11
C ASP A 53 -1.13 3.79 -2.24
N LEU A 54 -0.14 2.99 -1.85
CA LEU A 54 1.27 3.32 -1.96
C LEU A 54 2.02 2.11 -2.53
N ALA A 55 2.92 2.36 -3.47
CA ALA A 55 3.82 1.35 -4.00
C ALA A 55 5.17 1.96 -4.34
N TRP A 56 6.22 1.21 -4.05
CA TRP A 56 7.60 1.54 -4.42
C TRP A 56 8.26 0.33 -5.07
N PHE A 57 9.17 0.60 -5.96
CA PHE A 57 9.89 -0.41 -6.72
C PHE A 57 11.36 -0.03 -6.89
N ILE A 58 12.24 -1.02 -6.98
CA ILE A 58 13.64 -0.85 -7.38
C ILE A 58 13.84 -1.69 -8.64
N GLU A 59 13.90 -1.03 -9.80
CA GLU A 59 13.94 -1.68 -11.12
C GLU A 59 15.14 -2.64 -11.26
N ASP A 60 16.34 -2.19 -10.91
CA ASP A 60 17.56 -2.97 -11.07
C ASP A 60 17.57 -4.27 -10.25
N THR A 61 16.81 -4.32 -9.17
CA THR A 61 16.86 -5.43 -8.23
C THR A 61 15.55 -6.20 -8.12
N GLY A 62 14.44 -5.63 -8.60
CA GLY A 62 13.13 -6.26 -8.55
C GLY A 62 12.47 -6.28 -7.18
N HIS A 63 12.93 -5.45 -6.23
CA HIS A 63 12.27 -5.30 -4.93
C HIS A 63 11.02 -4.43 -5.05
N ALA A 64 9.95 -4.81 -4.36
CA ALA A 64 8.71 -4.03 -4.30
C ALA A 64 8.19 -3.88 -2.87
N LEU A 65 7.67 -2.70 -2.54
CA LEU A 65 6.93 -2.39 -1.32
C LEU A 65 5.54 -1.89 -1.68
N GLN A 66 4.54 -2.31 -0.93
CA GLN A 66 3.16 -1.86 -1.12
C GLN A 66 2.47 -1.66 0.21
N VAL A 67 1.56 -0.68 0.26
CA VAL A 67 0.68 -0.44 1.40
C VAL A 67 -0.72 -0.14 0.90
N ASN A 68 -1.72 -0.74 1.56
CA ASN A 68 -3.11 -0.47 1.27
C ASN A 68 -3.90 -0.28 2.57
N ALA A 69 -5.00 0.44 2.47
CA ALA A 69 -6.01 0.55 3.49
C ALA A 69 -7.40 0.28 2.90
N THR A 70 -8.16 -0.60 3.53
CA THR A 70 -9.53 -0.93 3.16
C THR A 70 -10.44 -0.74 4.35
N CYS A 71 -11.37 0.22 4.29
CA CYS A 71 -12.27 0.57 5.41
C CYS A 71 -13.74 0.20 5.15
N LYS A 72 -14.06 -0.35 3.98
CA LYS A 72 -15.43 -0.74 3.59
C LYS A 72 -15.41 -2.04 2.82
N GLY A 73 -16.49 -2.80 2.91
CA GLY A 73 -16.67 -4.00 2.09
C GLY A 73 -15.91 -5.24 2.59
N HIS A 74 -15.52 -5.26 3.88
CA HIS A 74 -14.99 -6.45 4.54
C HIS A 74 -15.85 -6.83 5.75
N ASP A 75 -16.02 -8.13 5.98
CA ASP A 75 -16.82 -8.71 7.07
C ASP A 75 -15.97 -9.03 8.31
N ASP A 76 -15.00 -8.17 8.64
CA ASP A 76 -14.08 -8.36 9.78
C ASP A 76 -13.44 -9.77 9.89
N PRO A 77 -12.85 -10.33 8.82
CA PRO A 77 -12.27 -11.66 8.86
C PRO A 77 -11.04 -11.70 9.78
N PRO A 78 -10.67 -12.88 10.31
CA PRO A 78 -9.42 -13.06 11.05
C PRO A 78 -8.19 -12.63 10.24
N LEU A 79 -7.09 -12.22 10.92
CA LEU A 79 -5.87 -11.73 10.28
C LEU A 79 -5.23 -12.75 9.34
N ASP A 80 -5.27 -14.04 9.70
CA ASP A 80 -4.75 -15.13 8.87
C ASP A 80 -5.54 -15.32 7.56
N VAL A 81 -6.85 -15.03 7.56
CA VAL A 81 -7.68 -15.01 6.34
C VAL A 81 -7.24 -13.85 5.44
N LEU A 82 -6.99 -12.68 6.02
CA LEU A 82 -6.52 -11.51 5.28
C LEU A 82 -5.14 -11.75 4.66
N VAL A 83 -4.20 -12.35 5.41
CA VAL A 83 -2.89 -12.74 4.85
C VAL A 83 -3.07 -13.71 3.67
N ARG A 84 -3.96 -14.70 3.77
CA ARG A 84 -4.25 -15.61 2.65
C ARG A 84 -4.80 -14.88 1.43
N HIS A 85 -5.55 -13.79 1.59
CA HIS A 85 -6.01 -12.97 0.46
C HIS A 85 -4.82 -12.27 -0.23
N LEU A 86 -3.83 -11.77 0.51
CA LEU A 86 -2.63 -11.15 -0.07
C LEU A 86 -1.77 -12.15 -0.85
N LEU A 87 -1.91 -13.44 -0.54
CA LEU A 87 -1.20 -14.52 -1.25
C LEU A 87 -1.90 -14.97 -2.54
N MET A 88 -3.06 -14.38 -2.91
CA MET A 88 -3.68 -14.70 -4.19
C MET A 88 -2.77 -14.26 -5.34
N GLY A 89 -2.61 -15.14 -6.34
CA GLY A 89 -1.66 -14.94 -7.45
C GLY A 89 -0.27 -15.53 -7.21
N PHE A 90 0.10 -15.81 -5.96
CA PHE A 90 1.34 -16.53 -5.67
C PHE A 90 1.12 -18.04 -5.64
N THR A 91 2.05 -18.80 -6.22
CA THR A 91 2.03 -20.27 -6.27
C THR A 91 3.19 -20.86 -5.45
N GLU A 92 3.19 -22.17 -5.18
CA GLU A 92 4.22 -22.89 -4.44
C GLU A 92 4.59 -22.20 -3.10
N ARG A 93 3.58 -21.76 -2.37
CA ARG A 93 3.71 -21.00 -1.13
C ARG A 93 4.23 -21.87 0.00
N GLN A 94 5.33 -21.45 0.62
CA GLN A 94 5.93 -22.05 1.79
C GLN A 94 6.00 -21.00 2.90
N LEU A 95 5.32 -21.22 4.00
CA LEU A 95 5.45 -20.38 5.20
C LEU A 95 6.84 -20.62 5.81
N VAL A 96 7.61 -19.54 5.95
CA VAL A 96 8.92 -19.53 6.61
C VAL A 96 8.76 -19.21 8.09
N GLU A 97 8.01 -18.15 8.38
CA GLU A 97 7.78 -17.67 9.73
C GLU A 97 6.44 -16.92 9.81
N GLU A 98 5.76 -17.06 10.94
CA GLU A 98 4.56 -16.28 11.26
C GLU A 98 4.58 -15.84 12.72
N GLN A 99 4.33 -14.57 12.97
CA GLN A 99 4.35 -13.98 14.30
C GLN A 99 3.18 -13.02 14.51
N LYS A 100 2.59 -13.08 15.70
CA LYS A 100 1.71 -12.00 16.19
C LYS A 100 2.60 -10.89 16.74
N VAL A 101 2.40 -9.68 16.25
CA VAL A 101 3.13 -8.48 16.67
C VAL A 101 2.13 -7.38 17.03
N VAL A 102 2.61 -6.33 17.68
CA VAL A 102 1.79 -5.14 17.97
C VAL A 102 2.24 -4.00 17.05
N VAL A 103 1.30 -3.43 16.31
CA VAL A 103 1.53 -2.29 15.42
C VAL A 103 0.47 -1.24 15.70
N ASP A 104 0.90 -0.02 15.99
CA ASP A 104 0.01 1.11 16.32
C ASP A 104 -1.06 0.73 17.37
N GLU A 105 -0.60 0.07 18.47
CA GLU A 105 -1.42 -0.41 19.61
C GLU A 105 -2.46 -1.49 19.27
N ARG A 106 -2.31 -2.17 18.14
CA ARG A 106 -3.20 -3.24 17.69
C ARG A 106 -2.45 -4.52 17.39
N ASP A 107 -3.12 -5.65 17.62
CA ASP A 107 -2.61 -6.95 17.18
C ASP A 107 -2.53 -6.98 15.66
N ALA A 108 -1.38 -7.39 15.15
CA ALA A 108 -1.09 -7.57 13.75
C ALA A 108 -0.51 -8.96 13.50
N LEU A 109 -0.63 -9.45 12.28
CA LEU A 109 -0.02 -10.70 11.85
C LEU A 109 1.07 -10.39 10.82
N ARG A 110 2.31 -10.79 11.17
CA ARG A 110 3.48 -10.70 10.32
C ARG A 110 3.83 -12.08 9.80
N SER A 111 3.89 -12.27 8.50
CA SER A 111 4.08 -13.57 7.87
C SER A 111 5.12 -13.50 6.76
N HIS A 112 6.14 -14.35 6.84
CA HIS A 112 7.22 -14.48 5.85
C HIS A 112 6.99 -15.76 5.03
N TYR A 113 6.97 -15.63 3.71
CA TYR A 113 6.76 -16.73 2.76
C TYR A 113 7.86 -16.78 1.72
N ARG A 114 8.14 -18.00 1.24
CA ARG A 114 8.73 -18.25 -0.08
C ARG A 114 7.63 -18.68 -1.02
N ALA A 115 7.65 -18.18 -2.26
CA ALA A 115 6.59 -18.46 -3.23
C ALA A 115 7.10 -18.25 -4.66
N LYS A 116 6.20 -18.42 -5.63
CA LYS A 116 6.44 -17.98 -7.01
C LYS A 116 5.39 -16.97 -7.43
N LEU A 117 5.83 -15.91 -8.09
CA LEU A 117 4.99 -14.94 -8.79
C LEU A 117 5.24 -15.10 -10.30
N ASP A 118 4.20 -15.49 -11.05
CA ASP A 118 4.30 -15.78 -12.48
C ASP A 118 5.45 -16.76 -12.82
N GLY A 119 5.66 -17.76 -11.95
CA GLY A 119 6.70 -18.75 -12.07
C GLY A 119 8.09 -18.32 -11.57
N VAL A 120 8.30 -17.06 -11.23
CA VAL A 120 9.55 -16.52 -10.70
C VAL A 120 9.61 -16.71 -9.18
N PRO A 121 10.69 -17.34 -8.63
CA PRO A 121 10.85 -17.50 -7.19
C PRO A 121 11.05 -16.16 -6.48
N VAL A 122 10.27 -15.93 -5.41
CA VAL A 122 10.31 -14.71 -4.60
C VAL A 122 10.24 -15.04 -3.11
N GLU A 123 10.67 -14.09 -2.28
CA GLU A 123 10.38 -14.05 -0.85
C GLU A 123 9.43 -12.89 -0.54
N LEU A 124 8.49 -13.12 0.37
CA LEU A 124 7.41 -12.20 0.71
C LEU A 124 7.40 -11.95 2.22
N LEU A 125 7.33 -10.70 2.62
CA LEU A 125 7.00 -10.33 3.99
C LEU A 125 5.68 -9.56 3.97
N LEU A 126 4.70 -10.10 4.67
CA LEU A 126 3.34 -9.55 4.76
C LEU A 126 3.07 -9.14 6.19
N LEU A 127 2.39 -8.01 6.36
CA LEU A 127 1.86 -7.59 7.65
C LEU A 127 0.43 -7.08 7.46
N VAL A 128 -0.47 -7.56 8.30
CA VAL A 128 -1.87 -7.10 8.31
C VAL A 128 -2.24 -6.65 9.71
N VAL A 129 -2.82 -5.47 9.80
CA VAL A 129 -3.35 -4.91 11.05
C VAL A 129 -4.74 -4.34 10.83
N LYS A 130 -5.61 -4.49 11.84
CA LYS A 130 -6.95 -3.89 11.84
C LYS A 130 -7.03 -2.77 12.86
N LYS A 131 -7.43 -1.57 12.41
CA LYS A 131 -7.61 -0.41 13.29
C LYS A 131 -8.73 0.49 12.75
N ASP A 132 -9.57 0.99 13.65
CA ASP A 132 -10.64 1.96 13.37
C ASP A 132 -11.55 1.55 12.19
N ASN A 133 -12.01 0.29 12.18
CA ASN A 133 -12.80 -0.33 11.10
C ASN A 133 -12.10 -0.40 9.73
N CYS A 134 -10.79 -0.26 9.70
CA CYS A 134 -9.99 -0.43 8.50
C CYS A 134 -9.06 -1.63 8.64
N VAL A 135 -8.77 -2.27 7.53
CA VAL A 135 -7.67 -3.21 7.36
C VAL A 135 -6.54 -2.48 6.67
N TYR A 136 -5.35 -2.52 7.24
CA TYR A 136 -4.13 -2.03 6.62
C TYR A 136 -3.26 -3.23 6.32
N ASP A 137 -2.79 -3.32 5.09
CA ASP A 137 -1.87 -4.36 4.66
C ASP A 137 -0.59 -3.77 4.08
N PHE A 138 0.51 -4.40 4.43
CA PHE A 138 1.86 -4.08 3.99
C PHE A 138 2.45 -5.31 3.33
N SER A 139 3.09 -5.15 2.21
CA SER A 139 3.80 -6.23 1.55
C SER A 139 5.17 -5.79 1.06
N TYR A 140 6.13 -6.64 1.26
CA TYR A 140 7.47 -6.57 0.69
C TYR A 140 7.70 -7.82 -0.15
N VAL A 141 8.13 -7.62 -1.37
CA VAL A 141 8.47 -8.68 -2.32
C VAL A 141 9.94 -8.52 -2.71
N ALA A 142 10.70 -9.58 -2.59
CA ALA A 142 12.10 -9.62 -2.99
C ALA A 142 12.36 -10.84 -3.90
N PRO A 143 13.27 -10.76 -4.87
CA PRO A 143 13.78 -11.97 -5.54
C PRO A 143 14.39 -12.94 -4.52
N LEU A 144 14.23 -14.23 -4.77
CA LEU A 144 14.76 -15.27 -3.89
C LEU A 144 16.27 -15.06 -3.63
N GLY A 145 16.66 -15.08 -2.35
CA GLY A 145 18.05 -14.89 -1.90
C GLY A 145 18.50 -13.42 -1.80
N ARG A 146 17.62 -12.44 -2.08
CA ARG A 146 17.90 -11.01 -1.94
C ARG A 146 17.04 -10.32 -0.88
N PHE A 147 16.31 -11.09 -0.10
CA PHE A 147 15.37 -10.61 0.90
C PHE A 147 16.01 -9.65 1.92
N GLU A 148 17.20 -10.00 2.44
CA GLU A 148 17.89 -9.22 3.48
C GLU A 148 18.41 -7.86 2.98
N GLU A 149 18.52 -7.66 1.65
CA GLU A 149 19.07 -6.41 1.10
C GLU A 149 18.22 -5.19 1.43
N ARG A 150 16.88 -5.37 1.52
CA ARG A 150 15.93 -4.26 1.67
C ARG A 150 14.82 -4.50 2.69
N VAL A 151 14.85 -5.59 3.45
CA VAL A 151 13.83 -5.87 4.47
C VAL A 151 13.76 -4.78 5.54
N ALA A 152 14.87 -4.11 5.85
CA ALA A 152 14.90 -3.00 6.78
C ALA A 152 14.01 -1.80 6.35
N ASP A 153 13.82 -1.60 5.05
CA ASP A 153 12.92 -0.56 4.54
C ASP A 153 11.44 -0.91 4.81
N PHE A 154 11.07 -2.19 4.70
CA PHE A 154 9.75 -2.64 5.12
C PHE A 154 9.50 -2.43 6.61
N GLU A 155 10.48 -2.79 7.45
CA GLU A 155 10.39 -2.60 8.90
C GLU A 155 10.29 -1.11 9.27
N ALA A 156 11.06 -0.24 8.61
CA ALA A 156 10.98 1.21 8.80
C ALA A 156 9.59 1.76 8.42
N LEU A 157 9.04 1.29 7.30
CA LEU A 157 7.72 1.68 6.78
C LEU A 157 6.62 1.30 7.77
N VAL A 158 6.66 0.08 8.32
CA VAL A 158 5.72 -0.41 9.35
C VAL A 158 5.93 0.30 10.68
N HIS A 159 7.18 0.53 11.12
CA HIS A 159 7.47 1.20 12.39
C HIS A 159 6.92 2.63 12.44
N GLY A 160 6.90 3.33 11.31
CA GLY A 160 6.32 4.67 11.20
C GLY A 160 4.81 4.69 10.96
N PHE A 161 4.15 3.53 10.94
CA PHE A 161 2.72 3.45 10.69
C PHE A 161 1.92 4.00 11.88
N HIS A 162 0.97 4.86 11.55
CA HIS A 162 -0.03 5.37 12.47
C HIS A 162 -1.32 5.70 11.72
N ALA A 163 -2.43 5.07 12.10
CA ALA A 163 -3.74 5.39 11.55
C ALA A 163 -4.26 6.70 12.16
N GLU A 164 -4.59 7.66 11.32
CA GLU A 164 -5.14 8.96 11.74
C GLU A 164 -6.68 8.90 11.65
N ARG A 165 -7.36 9.32 12.71
CA ARG A 165 -8.82 9.43 12.66
C ARG A 165 -9.20 10.58 11.73
N THR A 166 -9.91 10.27 10.64
CA THR A 166 -10.60 11.29 9.85
C THR A 166 -11.89 11.65 10.57
N SER A 167 -11.96 12.91 11.02
CA SER A 167 -13.19 13.50 11.62
C SER A 167 -14.29 13.63 10.58
#